data_a1342ac9b99c553b0b474c530138a69e
#
_entry.id   a1342ac9b99c553b0b474c530138a69e
#
_cell.length_a   1.000
_cell.length_b   1.000
_cell.length_c   1.000
_cell.angle_alpha   90.00
_cell.angle_beta   90.00
_cell.angle_gamma   90.00
#
_symmetry.space_group_name_H-M   'P 1'
#
loop_
_entity.id
_entity.type
_entity.pdbx_description
1 polymer ?
#
loop_
_entity_poly.entity_id
_entity_poly.type
_entity_poly.pdbx_seq_one_letter_code
_entity_poly.pdbx_strand_id
1 'polypeptide(L)'
;MILVKMKPFYLKFSVDNRMFETDKQFLLGEEIKRMAHVPLEFDLYLVIPGFQDELIENSTRVNMARPGIERFVSRKSKHTITIIVNGQPKPYEENKVSYEQIVKIAFPNPAPGAERGYTVSYSDGPHQNVEGVMSRHSVVFVKHNMKFDVTPTHKS
;
A
#
# COMPACT_ATOMS: atom_id res chain seq x y z
N MET A 1 -29.59 -42.39 21.37
CA MET A 1 -29.13 -41.61 20.22
C MET A 1 -27.77 -41.05 20.56
N ILE A 2 -26.73 -41.52 19.91
CA ILE A 2 -25.36 -41.04 20.15
C ILE A 2 -25.12 -39.85 19.24
N LEU A 3 -24.98 -38.68 19.85
CA LEU A 3 -24.53 -37.47 19.14
C LEU A 3 -23.02 -37.58 18.89
N VAL A 4 -22.67 -37.98 17.67
CA VAL A 4 -21.25 -37.92 17.26
C VAL A 4 -20.88 -36.46 17.04
N LYS A 5 -20.08 -35.91 17.95
CA LYS A 5 -19.44 -34.64 17.72
C LYS A 5 -18.44 -34.81 16.58
N MET A 6 -18.78 -34.31 15.40
CA MET A 6 -17.81 -34.21 14.33
C MET A 6 -16.76 -33.17 14.74
N LYS A 7 -15.49 -33.58 14.71
CA LYS A 7 -14.39 -32.62 14.91
C LYS A 7 -14.49 -31.56 13.83
N PRO A 8 -14.41 -30.26 14.18
CA PRO A 8 -14.41 -29.24 13.16
C PRO A 8 -13.23 -29.47 12.18
N PHE A 9 -13.56 -29.41 10.90
CA PHE A 9 -12.58 -29.60 9.84
C PHE A 9 -11.87 -28.26 9.59
N TYR A 10 -10.56 -28.22 9.84
CA TYR A 10 -9.75 -27.05 9.61
C TYR A 10 -8.89 -27.21 8.37
N LEU A 11 -8.90 -26.19 7.54
CA LEU A 11 -8.04 -26.07 6.37
C LEU A 11 -6.82 -25.25 6.74
N LYS A 12 -5.65 -25.72 6.36
CA LYS A 12 -4.38 -25.07 6.67
C LYS A 12 -3.87 -24.28 5.46
N PHE A 13 -3.31 -23.13 5.72
CA PHE A 13 -2.63 -22.32 4.71
C PHE A 13 -1.49 -21.56 5.37
N SER A 14 -0.56 -21.06 4.56
CA SER A 14 0.53 -20.23 5.05
C SER A 14 0.53 -18.88 4.37
N VAL A 15 0.94 -17.86 5.12
CA VAL A 15 1.20 -16.52 4.59
C VAL A 15 2.58 -16.10 5.10
N ASP A 16 3.50 -15.82 4.20
CA ASP A 16 4.88 -15.45 4.53
C ASP A 16 5.53 -16.43 5.50
N ASN A 17 5.36 -17.73 5.20
CA ASN A 17 5.88 -18.86 5.99
C ASN A 17 5.29 -19.02 7.41
N ARG A 18 4.21 -18.32 7.73
CA ARG A 18 3.46 -18.50 8.98
C ARG A 18 2.20 -19.31 8.69
N MET A 19 1.92 -20.28 9.54
CA MET A 19 0.78 -21.20 9.37
C MET A 19 -0.48 -20.63 10.01
N PHE A 20 -1.60 -20.79 9.30
CA PHE A 20 -2.93 -20.42 9.75
C PHE A 20 -3.92 -21.53 9.47
N GLU A 21 -5.02 -21.53 10.19
CA GLU A 21 -6.11 -22.47 10.01
C GLU A 21 -7.43 -21.74 9.86
N THR A 22 -8.32 -22.28 9.05
CA THR A 22 -9.68 -21.77 8.88
C THR A 22 -10.67 -22.92 8.72
N ASP A 23 -11.87 -22.71 9.22
CA ASP A 23 -13.01 -23.64 9.01
C ASP A 23 -13.80 -23.27 7.74
N LYS A 24 -13.46 -22.17 7.08
CA LYS A 24 -14.13 -21.72 5.87
C LYS A 24 -13.45 -22.29 4.63
N GLN A 25 -14.25 -22.86 3.72
CA GLN A 25 -13.75 -23.33 2.45
C GLN A 25 -13.29 -22.19 1.55
N PHE A 26 -13.97 -21.05 1.62
CA PHE A 26 -13.66 -19.88 0.80
C PHE A 26 -13.28 -18.69 1.68
N LEU A 27 -12.20 -18.03 1.33
CA LEU A 27 -11.76 -16.76 1.96
C LEU A 27 -11.53 -15.71 0.88
N LEU A 28 -11.89 -14.48 1.19
CA LEU A 28 -11.50 -13.34 0.35
C LEU A 28 -10.03 -12.99 0.59
N GLY A 29 -9.37 -12.43 -0.42
CA GLY A 29 -7.98 -11.96 -0.27
C GLY A 29 -7.81 -11.05 0.93
N GLU A 30 -8.74 -10.12 1.17
CA GLU A 30 -8.70 -9.23 2.34
C GLU A 30 -8.83 -9.98 3.66
N GLU A 31 -9.62 -11.06 3.72
CA GLU A 31 -9.74 -11.88 4.93
C GLU A 31 -8.42 -12.60 5.25
N ILE A 32 -7.76 -13.14 4.23
CA ILE A 32 -6.44 -13.78 4.37
C ILE A 32 -5.43 -12.75 4.90
N LYS A 33 -5.41 -11.55 4.35
CA LYS A 33 -4.53 -10.48 4.79
C LYS A 33 -4.78 -10.10 6.25
N ARG A 34 -6.04 -9.96 6.66
CA ARG A 34 -6.40 -9.62 8.05
C ARG A 34 -5.96 -10.72 9.02
N MET A 35 -6.17 -11.98 8.69
CA MET A 35 -5.73 -13.10 9.52
C MET A 35 -4.21 -13.09 9.73
N ALA A 36 -3.45 -12.74 8.70
CA ALA A 36 -2.00 -12.73 8.73
C ALA A 36 -1.40 -11.38 9.15
N HIS A 37 -2.22 -10.39 9.50
CA HIS A 37 -1.79 -9.02 9.82
C HIS A 37 -1.00 -8.37 8.69
N VAL A 38 -1.35 -8.69 7.45
CA VAL A 38 -0.79 -8.05 6.25
C VAL A 38 -1.62 -6.81 5.93
N PRO A 39 -0.99 -5.64 5.74
CA PRO A 39 -1.71 -4.42 5.35
C PRO A 39 -2.51 -4.64 4.06
N LEU A 40 -3.73 -4.10 3.99
CA LEU A 40 -4.61 -4.31 2.84
C LEU A 40 -4.06 -3.73 1.54
N GLU A 41 -3.18 -2.73 1.63
CA GLU A 41 -2.49 -2.14 0.48
C GLU A 41 -1.34 -2.99 -0.07
N PHE A 42 -0.92 -4.03 0.64
CA PHE A 42 0.07 -4.98 0.13
C PHE A 42 -0.58 -5.92 -0.88
N ASP A 43 0.19 -6.38 -1.85
CA ASP A 43 -0.25 -7.43 -2.77
C ASP A 43 -0.09 -8.80 -2.12
N LEU A 44 -1.07 -9.66 -2.35
CA LEU A 44 -1.05 -11.05 -1.91
C LEU A 44 -0.96 -11.96 -3.14
N TYR A 45 -0.02 -12.90 -3.12
CA TYR A 45 0.17 -13.85 -4.21
C TYR A 45 0.00 -15.28 -3.71
N LEU A 46 -0.70 -16.08 -4.51
CA LEU A 46 -0.75 -17.52 -4.32
C LEU A 46 0.43 -18.16 -5.04
N VAL A 47 1.26 -18.89 -4.31
CA VAL A 47 2.42 -19.58 -4.87
C VAL A 47 1.95 -20.87 -5.55
N ILE A 48 2.18 -20.98 -6.85
CA ILE A 48 1.83 -22.16 -7.65
C ILE A 48 3.13 -22.82 -8.09
N PRO A 49 3.48 -24.02 -7.55
CA PRO A 49 4.72 -24.70 -7.91
C PRO A 49 4.82 -24.92 -9.42
N GLY A 50 5.94 -24.50 -10.03
CA GLY A 50 6.20 -24.65 -11.46
C GLY A 50 5.53 -23.62 -12.36
N PHE A 51 4.79 -22.66 -11.79
CA PHE A 51 4.10 -21.60 -12.52
C PHE A 51 4.37 -20.24 -11.86
N GLN A 52 3.98 -19.18 -12.56
CA GLN A 52 4.05 -17.84 -12.02
C GLN A 52 3.06 -17.69 -10.85
N ASP A 53 3.46 -16.96 -9.81
CA ASP A 53 2.58 -16.66 -8.68
C ASP A 53 1.34 -15.89 -9.16
N GLU A 54 0.19 -16.25 -8.62
CA GLU A 54 -1.09 -15.64 -8.98
C GLU A 54 -1.43 -14.50 -8.02
N LEU A 55 -1.68 -13.31 -8.55
CA LEU A 55 -2.13 -12.16 -7.74
C LEU A 55 -3.55 -12.43 -7.21
N ILE A 56 -3.72 -12.30 -5.91
CA ILE A 56 -5.00 -12.44 -5.23
C ILE A 56 -5.45 -11.05 -4.78
N GLU A 57 -6.44 -10.50 -5.45
CA GLU A 57 -7.01 -9.21 -5.07
C GLU A 57 -7.84 -9.31 -3.77
N ASN A 58 -8.07 -8.18 -3.10
CA ASN A 58 -8.82 -8.15 -1.84
C ASN A 58 -10.22 -8.75 -1.97
N SER A 59 -10.87 -8.57 -3.11
CA SER A 59 -12.20 -9.10 -3.39
C SER A 59 -12.22 -10.50 -4.02
N THR A 60 -11.05 -11.07 -4.30
CA THR A 60 -10.96 -12.40 -4.91
C THR A 60 -11.31 -13.47 -3.89
N ARG A 61 -12.20 -14.37 -4.28
CA ARG A 61 -12.63 -15.52 -3.49
C ARG A 61 -11.70 -16.70 -3.75
N VAL A 62 -10.99 -17.14 -2.72
CA VAL A 62 -10.03 -18.23 -2.82
C VAL A 62 -10.62 -19.51 -2.21
N ASN A 63 -10.53 -20.61 -2.94
CA ASN A 63 -10.92 -21.93 -2.44
C ASN A 63 -9.76 -22.51 -1.64
N MET A 64 -9.94 -22.62 -0.32
CA MET A 64 -8.94 -23.14 0.61
C MET A 64 -8.93 -24.67 0.70
N ALA A 65 -9.90 -25.35 0.09
CA ALA A 65 -10.06 -26.81 0.16
C ALA A 65 -9.35 -27.57 -0.97
N ARG A 66 -8.48 -26.91 -1.73
CA ARG A 66 -7.67 -27.58 -2.76
C ARG A 66 -6.72 -28.59 -2.12
N PRO A 67 -6.38 -29.68 -2.81
CA PRO A 67 -5.38 -30.63 -2.29
C PRO A 67 -4.05 -29.94 -2.03
N GLY A 68 -3.50 -30.17 -0.82
CA GLY A 68 -2.24 -29.54 -0.39
C GLY A 68 -2.46 -28.35 0.50
N ILE A 69 -1.37 -27.70 0.87
CA ILE A 69 -1.38 -26.49 1.69
C ILE A 69 -1.27 -25.29 0.76
N GLU A 70 -2.26 -24.41 0.81
CA GLU A 70 -2.19 -23.15 0.07
C GLU A 70 -1.11 -22.25 0.67
N ARG A 71 -0.20 -21.78 -0.16
CA ARG A 71 0.91 -20.93 0.25
C ARG A 71 0.75 -19.56 -0.37
N PHE A 72 0.73 -18.54 0.47
CA PHE A 72 0.64 -17.15 0.06
C PHE A 72 1.88 -16.39 0.46
N VAL A 73 2.25 -15.42 -0.34
CA VAL A 73 3.31 -14.46 -0.02
C VAL A 73 2.75 -13.05 -0.20
N SER A 74 3.12 -12.16 0.71
CA SER A 74 2.78 -10.75 0.59
C SER A 74 3.96 -9.96 0.07
N ARG A 75 3.68 -8.94 -0.74
CA ARG A 75 4.69 -8.01 -1.25
C ARG A 75 4.13 -6.61 -1.17
N LYS A 76 4.99 -5.67 -0.79
CA LYS A 76 4.59 -4.26 -0.83
C LYS A 76 4.21 -3.92 -2.27
N SER A 77 3.01 -3.37 -2.45
CA SER A 77 2.54 -3.00 -3.77
C SER A 77 3.41 -1.89 -4.35
N LYS A 78 4.01 -2.15 -5.51
CA LYS A 78 4.79 -1.18 -6.26
C LYS A 78 3.91 -0.51 -7.31
N HIS A 79 2.89 0.20 -6.87
CA HIS A 79 2.11 1.02 -7.79
C HIS A 79 2.81 2.35 -7.97
N THR A 80 3.49 2.49 -9.11
CA THR A 80 4.03 3.79 -9.51
C THR A 80 2.88 4.65 -9.95
N ILE A 81 2.65 5.74 -9.21
CA ILE A 81 1.71 6.79 -9.60
C ILE A 81 2.48 7.98 -10.13
N THR A 82 1.80 8.88 -10.81
CA THR A 82 2.36 10.16 -11.22
C THR A 82 1.81 11.24 -10.31
N ILE A 83 2.70 12.02 -9.70
CA ILE A 83 2.34 13.26 -9.01
C ILE A 83 2.85 14.44 -9.85
N ILE A 84 2.20 15.58 -9.74
CA ILE A 84 2.56 16.76 -10.51
C ILE A 84 3.17 17.79 -9.56
N VAL A 85 4.45 18.05 -9.71
CA VAL A 85 5.20 18.97 -8.85
C VAL A 85 5.63 20.16 -9.66
N ASN A 86 5.14 21.36 -9.31
CA ASN A 86 5.38 22.59 -10.05
C ASN A 86 5.08 22.46 -11.55
N GLY A 87 3.96 21.79 -11.87
CA GLY A 87 3.53 21.57 -13.24
C GLY A 87 4.24 20.44 -13.98
N GLN A 88 5.19 19.75 -13.34
CA GLN A 88 5.94 18.65 -13.98
C GLN A 88 5.53 17.31 -13.42
N PRO A 89 5.23 16.32 -14.28
CA PRO A 89 4.92 14.97 -13.82
C PRO A 89 6.17 14.29 -13.25
N LYS A 90 6.00 13.67 -12.09
CA LYS A 90 7.05 12.92 -11.39
C LYS A 90 6.54 11.54 -10.99
N PRO A 91 7.30 10.47 -11.21
CA PRO A 91 6.92 9.15 -10.71
C PRO A 91 7.06 9.11 -9.19
N TYR A 92 6.12 8.42 -8.54
CA TYR A 92 6.13 8.27 -7.09
C TYR A 92 5.58 6.87 -6.72
N GLU A 93 6.24 6.19 -5.80
CA GLU A 93 5.94 4.80 -5.49
C GLU A 93 5.28 4.57 -4.12
N GLU A 94 5.23 5.60 -3.28
CA GLU A 94 4.65 5.49 -1.94
C GLU A 94 3.23 6.05 -1.90
N ASN A 95 2.46 5.68 -0.86
CA ASN A 95 1.11 6.19 -0.69
C ASN A 95 1.03 7.48 0.16
N LYS A 96 2.17 7.89 0.72
CA LYS A 96 2.30 9.12 1.51
C LYS A 96 3.55 9.88 1.10
N VAL A 97 3.52 11.19 1.23
CA VAL A 97 4.68 12.04 1.00
C VAL A 97 4.83 13.05 2.13
N SER A 98 6.07 13.23 2.59
CA SER A 98 6.40 14.25 3.58
C SER A 98 6.75 15.58 2.92
N TYR A 99 6.70 16.66 3.72
CA TYR A 99 7.16 17.97 3.29
C TYR A 99 8.59 17.90 2.74
N GLU A 100 9.51 17.27 3.46
CA GLU A 100 10.91 17.17 3.04
C GLU A 100 11.08 16.41 1.73
N GLN A 101 10.32 15.32 1.55
CA GLN A 101 10.36 14.55 0.32
C GLN A 101 9.88 15.37 -0.88
N ILE A 102 8.78 16.11 -0.72
CA ILE A 102 8.25 16.90 -1.84
C ILE A 102 9.15 18.07 -2.20
N VAL A 103 9.77 18.73 -1.21
CA VAL A 103 10.76 19.78 -1.43
C VAL A 103 11.96 19.22 -2.20
N LYS A 104 12.44 18.05 -1.82
CA LYS A 104 13.57 17.39 -2.51
C LYS A 104 13.22 17.01 -3.95
N ILE A 105 11.99 16.58 -4.20
CA ILE A 105 11.52 16.28 -5.55
C ILE A 105 11.49 17.56 -6.40
N ALA A 106 10.99 18.67 -5.84
CA ALA A 106 10.91 19.94 -6.54
C ALA A 106 12.29 20.57 -6.76
N PHE A 107 13.16 20.47 -5.77
CA PHE A 107 14.50 21.10 -5.79
C PHE A 107 15.56 20.09 -5.35
N PRO A 108 15.95 19.14 -6.23
CA PRO A 108 16.92 18.09 -5.88
C PRO A 108 18.32 18.63 -5.60
N ASN A 109 18.68 19.77 -6.17
CA ASN A 109 19.97 20.43 -6.01
C ASN A 109 19.77 21.89 -5.60
N PRO A 110 19.43 22.15 -4.33
CA PRO A 110 19.25 23.54 -3.88
C PRO A 110 20.54 24.34 -4.02
N ALA A 111 20.41 25.60 -4.37
CA ALA A 111 21.57 26.50 -4.50
C ALA A 111 22.31 26.63 -3.16
N PRO A 112 23.67 26.71 -3.16
CA PRO A 112 24.44 26.91 -1.94
C PRO A 112 23.97 28.14 -1.17
N GLY A 113 23.80 28.01 0.16
CA GLY A 113 23.31 29.09 1.00
C GLY A 113 21.79 29.23 1.06
N ALA A 114 21.05 28.29 0.44
CA ALA A 114 19.60 28.29 0.46
C ALA A 114 19.07 27.63 1.74
N GLU A 115 19.37 28.18 2.89
CA GLU A 115 18.64 27.87 4.15
C GLU A 115 17.25 28.49 4.09
N ARG A 116 16.53 28.21 3.01
CA ARG A 116 15.24 28.80 2.75
C ARG A 116 14.14 27.82 3.16
N GLY A 117 13.15 28.35 3.82
CA GLY A 117 11.91 27.63 3.96
C GLY A 117 11.23 27.54 2.60
N TYR A 118 10.33 26.59 2.48
CA TYR A 118 9.50 26.41 1.29
C TYR A 118 8.04 26.45 1.71
N THR A 119 7.20 27.03 0.88
CA THR A 119 5.76 26.89 1.00
C THR A 119 5.33 25.75 0.09
N VAL A 120 4.68 24.75 0.66
CA VAL A 120 4.18 23.59 -0.09
C VAL A 120 2.67 23.57 0.03
N SER A 121 1.99 23.67 -1.09
CA SER A 121 0.54 23.48 -1.17
C SER A 121 0.23 22.30 -2.07
N TYR A 122 -0.93 21.68 -1.86
CA TYR A 122 -1.37 20.55 -2.66
C TYR A 122 -2.86 20.67 -2.97
N SER A 123 -3.24 20.06 -4.08
CA SER A 123 -4.63 19.96 -4.54
C SER A 123 -4.85 18.65 -5.27
N ASP A 124 -6.11 18.32 -5.53
CA ASP A 124 -6.50 17.08 -6.19
C ASP A 124 -6.02 15.82 -5.46
N GLY A 125 -5.95 15.90 -4.13
CA GLY A 125 -5.57 14.78 -3.28
C GLY A 125 -6.73 13.81 -3.01
N PRO A 126 -6.43 12.69 -2.34
CA PRO A 126 -7.45 11.73 -1.94
C PRO A 126 -8.36 12.30 -0.86
N HIS A 127 -9.43 11.57 -0.52
CA HIS A 127 -10.42 12.05 0.44
C HIS A 127 -9.87 12.38 1.84
N GLN A 128 -8.74 11.77 2.23
CA GLN A 128 -8.09 12.06 3.52
C GLN A 128 -7.49 13.47 3.57
N ASN A 129 -7.01 13.97 2.43
CA ASN A 129 -6.45 15.30 2.30
C ASN A 129 -6.60 15.78 0.84
N VAL A 130 -7.71 16.41 0.54
CA VAL A 130 -8.05 16.85 -0.82
C VAL A 130 -7.17 18.03 -1.27
N GLU A 131 -7.04 19.03 -0.40
CA GLU A 131 -6.21 20.22 -0.65
C GLU A 131 -5.74 20.83 0.66
N GLY A 132 -4.63 21.55 0.63
CA GLY A 132 -4.12 22.19 1.82
C GLY A 132 -2.69 22.70 1.65
N VAL A 133 -2.11 23.06 2.78
CA VAL A 133 -0.72 23.52 2.89
C VAL A 133 0.02 22.60 3.85
N MET A 134 1.24 22.23 3.49
CA MET A 134 2.07 21.34 4.31
C MET A 134 3.00 22.15 5.20
N SER A 135 3.07 21.81 6.47
CA SER A 135 4.10 22.30 7.38
C SER A 135 5.33 21.37 7.32
N ARG A 136 6.43 21.77 7.96
CA ARG A 136 7.69 21.02 7.95
C ARG A 136 7.59 19.57 8.43
N HIS A 137 6.59 19.26 9.24
CA HIS A 137 6.38 17.91 9.78
C HIS A 137 5.15 17.23 9.22
N SER A 138 4.53 17.83 8.20
CA SER A 138 3.34 17.25 7.58
C SER A 138 3.70 16.05 6.71
N VAL A 139 2.80 15.06 6.75
CA VAL A 139 2.78 13.93 5.84
C VAL A 139 1.36 13.84 5.29
N VAL A 140 1.22 13.76 3.98
CA VAL A 140 -0.09 13.65 3.34
C VAL A 140 -0.17 12.41 2.48
N PHE A 141 -1.40 11.90 2.32
CA PHE A 141 -1.65 10.80 1.39
C PHE A 141 -1.62 11.33 -0.04
N VAL A 142 -1.13 10.52 -0.96
CA VAL A 142 -1.03 10.86 -2.37
C VAL A 142 -1.92 9.97 -3.21
N LYS A 143 -2.34 10.49 -4.35
CA LYS A 143 -3.00 9.73 -5.39
C LYS A 143 -2.50 10.16 -6.77
N HIS A 144 -2.81 9.35 -7.77
CA HIS A 144 -2.43 9.64 -9.16
C HIS A 144 -2.92 11.02 -9.61
N ASN A 145 -2.03 11.79 -10.23
CA ASN A 145 -2.26 13.16 -10.72
C ASN A 145 -2.50 14.22 -9.62
N MET A 146 -2.17 13.92 -8.37
CA MET A 146 -2.18 14.92 -7.30
C MET A 146 -1.16 16.01 -7.57
N LYS A 147 -1.54 17.26 -7.32
CA LYS A 147 -0.71 18.44 -7.63
C LYS A 147 -0.06 19.00 -6.38
N PHE A 148 1.21 19.36 -6.52
CA PHE A 148 1.98 20.04 -5.48
C PHE A 148 2.63 21.29 -6.06
N ASP A 149 2.51 22.39 -5.34
CA ASP A 149 3.21 23.63 -5.65
C ASP A 149 4.21 23.92 -4.54
N VAL A 150 5.48 23.99 -4.91
CA VAL A 150 6.58 24.20 -3.96
C VAL A 150 7.27 25.51 -4.34
N THR A 151 7.19 26.49 -3.45
CA THR A 151 7.73 27.82 -3.68
C THR A 151 8.73 28.17 -2.59
N PRO A 152 9.96 28.60 -2.93
CA PRO A 152 10.90 29.11 -1.93
C PRO A 152 10.34 30.34 -1.24
N THR A 153 10.43 30.39 0.08
CA THR A 153 10.08 31.58 0.83
C THR A 153 11.32 32.48 0.95
N HIS A 154 11.18 33.72 0.48
CA HIS A 154 12.24 34.69 0.66
C HIS A 154 12.04 35.36 2.01
N LYS A 155 13.03 35.22 2.89
CA LYS A 155 13.12 36.12 4.04
C LYS A 155 13.73 37.42 3.54
N SER A 156 12.94 38.45 3.51
CA SER A 156 13.43 39.80 3.33
C SER A 156 14.20 40.24 4.57
#